data_0770061d1cd227bb4bac348bd84a77f8
#
_entry.id   0770061d1cd227bb4bac348bd84a77f8
#
_cell.length_a   1.000
_cell.length_b   1.000
_cell.length_c   1.000
_cell.angle_alpha   90.00
_cell.angle_beta   90.00
_cell.angle_gamma   90.00
#
_symmetry.space_group_name_H-M   'P 1'
#
loop_
_entity.id
_entity.type
_entity.pdbx_description
1 polymer ?
#
loop_
_entity_poly.entity_id
_entity_poly.type
_entity_poly.pdbx_seq_one_letter_code
_entity_poly.pdbx_strand_id
1 'polypeptide(L)'
;LKAHRVSGFTFDTGLFTNFSPDHIGGDEHADMDEYRHCKAMLFRQCRTGIINIDDPSWQGIIEGHTCEIKTYGFSKEARLRAETDHLISRPGYLGVHFDVKGEMEFPVDVDIPGKFNAYNALGAIAVCHHLGISQEAMQKGLDTVKVKGRVEPVKVPGHYTLLIDYAHNAVSMESILETLREYHPKRLICLFGAGGNRPKIRRYEMG
;
A
#
# COMPACT_ATOMS: atom_id res chain seq x y z
N LEU A 1 -17.90 3.72 4.47
CA LEU A 1 -18.99 3.97 3.51
C LEU A 1 -20.25 3.19 3.88
N LYS A 2 -20.22 1.86 4.05
CA LYS A 2 -21.38 1.05 4.49
C LYS A 2 -22.08 1.63 5.74
N ALA A 3 -21.33 2.05 6.73
CA ALA A 3 -21.87 2.62 7.97
C ALA A 3 -22.31 4.09 7.85
N HIS A 4 -22.43 4.65 6.65
CA HIS A 4 -22.89 6.01 6.35
C HIS A 4 -22.15 7.14 7.11
N ARG A 5 -20.96 6.89 7.67
CA ARG A 5 -20.20 7.87 8.47
C ARG A 5 -19.76 9.12 7.71
N VAL A 6 -19.79 9.07 6.40
CA VAL A 6 -19.40 10.17 5.48
C VAL A 6 -20.52 10.54 4.51
N SER A 7 -21.77 10.20 4.84
CA SER A 7 -22.93 10.56 4.03
C SER A 7 -23.08 12.08 3.90
N GLY A 8 -23.36 12.54 2.69
CA GLY A 8 -23.48 13.98 2.39
C GLY A 8 -22.17 14.74 2.25
N PHE A 9 -21.01 14.04 2.40
CA PHE A 9 -19.70 14.63 2.20
C PHE A 9 -19.16 14.26 0.82
N THR A 10 -18.61 15.21 0.08
CA THR A 10 -17.93 14.98 -1.20
C THR A 10 -16.43 15.18 -1.01
N PHE A 11 -15.65 14.15 -1.29
CA PHE A 11 -14.19 14.23 -1.26
C PHE A 11 -13.66 14.88 -2.54
N ASP A 12 -12.56 15.63 -2.44
CA ASP A 12 -11.88 16.10 -3.66
C ASP A 12 -11.23 14.95 -4.40
N THR A 13 -10.60 14.03 -3.68
CA THR A 13 -9.88 12.89 -4.26
C THR A 13 -10.21 11.61 -3.52
N GLY A 14 -10.52 10.54 -4.29
CA GLY A 14 -10.60 9.17 -3.82
C GLY A 14 -9.45 8.35 -4.39
N LEU A 15 -8.73 7.58 -3.56
CA LEU A 15 -7.63 6.71 -3.99
C LEU A 15 -8.04 5.25 -3.84
N PHE A 16 -7.89 4.46 -4.90
CA PHE A 16 -7.99 2.99 -4.87
C PHE A 16 -6.59 2.38 -4.98
N THR A 17 -6.18 1.63 -3.97
CA THR A 17 -4.88 0.98 -3.91
C THR A 17 -4.93 -0.48 -4.32
N ASN A 18 -5.76 -1.26 -3.65
CA ASN A 18 -5.94 -2.69 -3.92
C ASN A 18 -7.25 -3.22 -3.30
N PHE A 19 -7.63 -4.42 -3.71
CA PHE A 19 -8.78 -5.14 -3.20
C PHE A 19 -8.44 -6.61 -2.97
N SER A 20 -8.49 -7.06 -1.73
CA SER A 20 -8.23 -8.43 -1.33
C SER A 20 -9.28 -8.91 -0.33
N PRO A 21 -9.49 -10.22 -0.16
CA PRO A 21 -10.39 -10.76 0.86
C PRO A 21 -9.98 -10.29 2.25
N ASP A 22 -10.79 -9.40 2.82
CA ASP A 22 -10.66 -8.90 4.18
C ASP A 22 -12.06 -8.44 4.64
N HIS A 23 -12.30 -8.41 5.93
CA HIS A 23 -13.56 -7.94 6.49
C HIS A 23 -14.81 -8.70 5.97
N ILE A 24 -14.69 -9.99 5.62
CA ILE A 24 -15.80 -10.85 5.20
C ILE A 24 -16.28 -11.69 6.38
N GLY A 25 -17.59 -11.66 6.63
CA GLY A 25 -18.25 -12.38 7.71
C GLY A 25 -18.48 -11.54 8.96
N GLY A 26 -19.17 -12.12 9.94
CA GLY A 26 -19.61 -11.41 11.15
C GLY A 26 -20.55 -10.25 10.83
N ASP A 27 -20.32 -9.11 11.47
CA ASP A 27 -21.12 -7.90 11.29
C ASP A 27 -20.58 -6.97 10.20
N GLU A 28 -19.53 -7.36 9.45
CA GLU A 28 -18.86 -6.47 8.49
C GLU A 28 -19.50 -6.57 7.09
N HIS A 29 -19.09 -7.54 6.26
CA HIS A 29 -19.62 -7.73 4.92
C HIS A 29 -20.11 -9.17 4.71
N ALA A 30 -21.25 -9.34 4.05
CA ALA A 30 -21.81 -10.66 3.77
C ALA A 30 -20.93 -11.46 2.80
N ASP A 31 -20.39 -10.79 1.79
CA ASP A 31 -19.56 -11.38 0.75
C ASP A 31 -18.62 -10.34 0.08
N MET A 32 -17.82 -10.82 -0.87
CA MET A 32 -16.88 -9.99 -1.63
C MET A 32 -17.57 -8.96 -2.53
N ASP A 33 -18.76 -9.24 -3.01
CA ASP A 33 -19.49 -8.32 -3.89
C ASP A 33 -20.05 -7.14 -3.10
N GLU A 34 -20.62 -7.39 -1.91
CA GLU A 34 -21.01 -6.31 -1.00
C GLU A 34 -19.80 -5.46 -0.60
N TYR A 35 -18.67 -6.10 -0.26
CA TYR A 35 -17.45 -5.39 0.10
C TYR A 35 -16.94 -4.51 -1.03
N ARG A 36 -16.87 -5.04 -2.27
CA ARG A 36 -16.51 -4.30 -3.48
C ARG A 36 -17.46 -3.13 -3.73
N HIS A 37 -18.78 -3.38 -3.65
CA HIS A 37 -19.79 -2.33 -3.81
C HIS A 37 -19.61 -1.20 -2.80
N CYS A 38 -19.36 -1.52 -1.54
CA CYS A 38 -19.12 -0.52 -0.50
C CYS A 38 -17.86 0.32 -0.77
N LYS A 39 -16.78 -0.28 -1.31
CA LYS A 39 -15.60 0.48 -1.73
C LYS A 39 -15.88 1.36 -2.95
N ALA A 40 -16.64 0.87 -3.91
CA ALA A 40 -17.04 1.60 -5.13
C ALA A 40 -17.86 2.88 -4.82
N MET A 41 -18.59 2.92 -3.69
CA MET A 41 -19.32 4.12 -3.27
C MET A 41 -18.43 5.36 -3.13
N LEU A 42 -17.13 5.22 -2.85
CA LEU A 42 -16.19 6.35 -2.78
C LEU A 42 -16.15 7.10 -4.12
N PHE A 43 -16.17 6.38 -5.25
CA PHE A 43 -16.03 6.96 -6.59
C PHE A 43 -17.33 7.59 -7.13
N ARG A 44 -18.42 7.49 -6.37
CA ARG A 44 -19.66 8.28 -6.54
C ARG A 44 -19.70 9.47 -5.60
N GLN A 45 -18.72 9.59 -4.68
CA GLN A 45 -18.68 10.57 -3.61
C GLN A 45 -17.37 11.38 -3.60
N CYS A 46 -16.60 11.33 -4.70
CA CYS A 46 -15.42 12.15 -4.90
C CYS A 46 -15.47 12.88 -6.26
N ARG A 47 -14.65 13.90 -6.43
CA ARG A 47 -14.52 14.66 -7.68
C ARG A 47 -13.53 13.98 -8.63
N THR A 48 -12.43 13.44 -8.09
CA THR A 48 -11.40 12.73 -8.84
C THR A 48 -11.12 11.39 -8.18
N GLY A 49 -11.18 10.31 -8.97
CA GLY A 49 -10.77 8.96 -8.58
C GLY A 49 -9.37 8.64 -9.13
N ILE A 50 -8.44 8.27 -8.26
CA ILE A 50 -7.08 7.82 -8.61
C ILE A 50 -7.04 6.31 -8.41
N ILE A 51 -6.82 5.55 -9.48
CA ILE A 51 -7.10 4.12 -9.54
C ILE A 51 -5.85 3.33 -9.89
N ASN A 52 -5.50 2.37 -9.04
CA ASN A 52 -4.51 1.35 -9.39
C ASN A 52 -5.15 0.35 -10.38
N ILE A 53 -4.72 0.39 -11.65
CA ILE A 53 -5.26 -0.49 -12.69
C ILE A 53 -4.59 -1.86 -12.77
N ASP A 54 -3.56 -2.10 -11.97
CA ASP A 54 -2.93 -3.42 -11.87
C ASP A 54 -3.69 -4.34 -10.91
N ASP A 55 -4.54 -3.81 -10.04
CA ASP A 55 -5.46 -4.63 -9.27
C ASP A 55 -6.60 -5.13 -10.16
N PRO A 56 -6.82 -6.45 -10.28
CA PRO A 56 -7.81 -7.01 -11.21
C PRO A 56 -9.26 -6.57 -10.92
N SER A 57 -9.53 -6.05 -9.73
CA SER A 57 -10.87 -5.60 -9.33
C SER A 57 -11.18 -4.16 -9.73
N TRP A 58 -10.22 -3.43 -10.28
CA TRP A 58 -10.35 -1.99 -10.50
C TRP A 58 -11.58 -1.58 -11.32
N GLN A 59 -11.94 -2.35 -12.36
CA GLN A 59 -13.11 -2.08 -13.20
C GLN A 59 -14.41 -2.15 -12.38
N GLY A 60 -14.55 -3.17 -11.53
CA GLY A 60 -15.70 -3.29 -10.64
C GLY A 60 -15.74 -2.23 -9.53
N ILE A 61 -14.57 -1.71 -9.14
CA ILE A 61 -14.48 -0.63 -8.15
C ILE A 61 -14.98 0.70 -8.72
N ILE A 62 -14.74 0.97 -9.99
CA ILE A 62 -15.21 2.22 -10.62
C ILE A 62 -16.58 2.08 -11.29
N GLU A 63 -17.22 0.94 -11.22
CA GLU A 63 -18.53 0.73 -11.81
C GLU A 63 -19.56 1.75 -11.30
N GLY A 64 -20.17 2.50 -12.23
CA GLY A 64 -21.12 3.57 -11.91
C GLY A 64 -20.50 4.77 -11.19
N HIS A 65 -19.19 5.02 -11.34
CA HIS A 65 -18.54 6.24 -10.86
C HIS A 65 -19.13 7.50 -11.51
N THR A 66 -18.98 8.63 -10.82
CA THR A 66 -19.41 9.95 -11.32
C THR A 66 -18.26 10.96 -11.33
N CYS A 67 -17.06 10.53 -10.98
CA CYS A 67 -15.85 11.36 -10.87
C CYS A 67 -14.97 11.25 -12.12
N GLU A 68 -14.03 12.19 -12.27
CA GLU A 68 -12.92 12.06 -13.21
C GLU A 68 -12.02 10.89 -12.79
N ILE A 69 -11.61 10.02 -13.72
CA ILE A 69 -10.71 8.89 -13.44
C ILE A 69 -9.29 9.20 -13.92
N LYS A 70 -8.33 9.09 -13.00
CA LYS A 70 -6.89 9.07 -13.26
C LYS A 70 -6.35 7.70 -12.87
N THR A 71 -5.41 7.17 -13.65
CA THR A 71 -4.91 5.81 -13.46
C THR A 71 -3.44 5.79 -13.09
N TYR A 72 -3.06 4.86 -12.21
CA TYR A 72 -1.66 4.58 -11.90
C TYR A 72 -1.42 3.07 -11.80
N GLY A 73 -0.16 2.66 -11.91
CA GLY A 73 0.26 1.26 -11.80
C GLY A 73 1.60 1.01 -12.47
N PHE A 74 1.98 -0.25 -12.61
CA PHE A 74 3.14 -0.68 -13.42
C PHE A 74 2.74 -0.99 -14.86
N SER A 75 1.45 -1.18 -15.11
CA SER A 75 0.90 -1.39 -16.45
C SER A 75 1.20 -0.21 -17.36
N LYS A 76 1.51 -0.51 -18.64
CA LYS A 76 1.77 0.51 -19.67
C LYS A 76 0.55 1.35 -20.01
N GLU A 77 -0.64 0.87 -19.68
CA GLU A 77 -1.91 1.56 -19.85
C GLU A 77 -2.17 2.62 -18.77
N ALA A 78 -1.40 2.58 -17.66
CA ALA A 78 -1.51 3.58 -16.61
C ALA A 78 -0.97 4.94 -17.08
N ARG A 79 -1.71 6.02 -16.78
CA ARG A 79 -1.29 7.39 -17.09
C ARG A 79 -0.04 7.81 -16.31
N LEU A 80 0.03 7.42 -15.04
CA LEU A 80 1.21 7.54 -14.19
C LEU A 80 1.69 6.14 -13.84
N ARG A 81 2.90 5.78 -14.26
CA ARG A 81 3.40 4.42 -14.07
C ARG A 81 4.78 4.35 -13.44
N ALA A 82 5.06 3.24 -12.80
CA ALA A 82 6.40 2.90 -12.32
C ALA A 82 7.07 1.92 -13.28
N GLU A 83 8.34 2.13 -13.54
CA GLU A 83 9.21 1.25 -14.34
C GLU A 83 10.53 1.00 -13.60
N THR A 84 11.32 0.01 -14.03
CA THR A 84 12.67 -0.29 -13.52
C THR A 84 12.76 -0.47 -12.00
N ASP A 85 11.74 -1.10 -11.39
CA ASP A 85 11.75 -1.32 -9.95
C ASP A 85 12.87 -2.27 -9.49
N HIS A 86 13.57 -1.89 -8.42
CA HIS A 86 14.53 -2.76 -7.74
C HIS A 86 14.65 -2.44 -6.25
N LEU A 87 15.10 -3.44 -5.49
CA LEU A 87 15.29 -3.30 -4.05
C LEU A 87 16.61 -2.60 -3.73
N ILE A 88 16.59 -1.69 -2.75
CA ILE A 88 17.78 -1.02 -2.23
C ILE A 88 18.14 -1.60 -0.87
N SER A 89 19.38 -2.10 -0.73
CA SER A 89 19.91 -2.56 0.54
C SER A 89 21.28 -1.90 0.79
N ARG A 90 21.32 -0.99 1.76
CA ARG A 90 22.54 -0.33 2.22
C ARG A 90 22.49 -0.14 3.75
N PRO A 91 23.60 0.06 4.45
CA PRO A 91 23.61 0.22 5.91
C PRO A 91 22.61 1.29 6.37
N GLY A 92 21.64 0.88 7.20
CA GLY A 92 20.61 1.76 7.74
C GLY A 92 19.48 2.15 6.79
N TYR A 93 19.43 1.57 5.56
CA TYR A 93 18.43 1.84 4.55
C TYR A 93 18.00 0.54 3.87
N LEU A 94 16.74 0.19 3.98
CA LEU A 94 16.09 -0.86 3.20
C LEU A 94 14.90 -0.23 2.49
N GLY A 95 14.92 -0.24 1.16
CA GLY A 95 13.92 0.47 0.39
C GLY A 95 13.68 -0.13 -0.99
N VAL A 96 12.94 0.59 -1.80
CA VAL A 96 12.68 0.28 -3.19
C VAL A 96 12.94 1.50 -4.06
N HIS A 97 13.55 1.27 -5.22
CA HIS A 97 13.69 2.25 -6.27
C HIS A 97 12.73 1.96 -7.40
N PHE A 98 12.23 3.00 -8.06
CA PHE A 98 11.54 2.92 -9.35
C PHE A 98 11.60 4.26 -10.09
N ASP A 99 11.45 4.20 -11.41
CA ASP A 99 11.29 5.39 -12.25
C ASP A 99 9.80 5.69 -12.44
N VAL A 100 9.39 6.90 -12.13
CA VAL A 100 8.06 7.41 -12.51
C VAL A 100 8.07 7.78 -13.98
N LYS A 101 7.05 7.36 -14.72
CA LYS A 101 6.84 7.62 -16.14
C LYS A 101 5.40 8.00 -16.47
N GLY A 102 5.20 8.64 -17.61
CA GLY A 102 3.90 9.06 -18.11
C GLY A 102 3.62 10.55 -17.87
N GLU A 103 2.69 10.90 -17.02
CA GLU A 103 2.36 12.32 -16.73
C GLU A 103 3.50 13.07 -16.04
N MET A 104 4.43 12.36 -15.42
CA MET A 104 5.66 12.87 -14.82
C MET A 104 6.82 11.92 -15.13
N GLU A 105 8.06 12.42 -15.07
CA GLU A 105 9.26 11.61 -15.27
C GLU A 105 10.35 11.96 -14.26
N PHE A 106 10.60 11.06 -13.30
CA PHE A 106 11.69 11.21 -12.33
C PHE A 106 11.95 9.89 -11.59
N PRO A 107 13.19 9.67 -11.08
CA PRO A 107 13.51 8.54 -10.22
C PRO A 107 13.00 8.77 -8.80
N VAL A 108 12.64 7.69 -8.13
CA VAL A 108 12.15 7.68 -6.74
C VAL A 108 12.84 6.61 -5.93
N ASP A 109 13.39 7.00 -4.78
CA ASP A 109 13.78 6.09 -3.70
C ASP A 109 12.78 6.19 -2.57
N VAL A 110 12.30 5.05 -2.08
CA VAL A 110 11.38 4.96 -0.94
C VAL A 110 12.06 4.20 0.19
N ASP A 111 12.25 4.84 1.33
CA ASP A 111 12.90 4.23 2.50
C ASP A 111 11.92 3.38 3.33
N ILE A 112 11.16 2.52 2.65
CA ILE A 112 10.30 1.48 3.24
C ILE A 112 10.49 0.23 2.37
N PRO A 113 10.87 -0.93 2.96
CA PRO A 113 11.15 -2.13 2.19
C PRO A 113 9.91 -2.76 1.56
N GLY A 114 10.14 -3.41 0.42
CA GLY A 114 9.16 -4.20 -0.31
C GLY A 114 8.60 -3.53 -1.54
N LYS A 115 8.50 -4.30 -2.62
CA LYS A 115 7.99 -3.84 -3.92
C LYS A 115 6.56 -3.30 -3.85
N PHE A 116 5.72 -3.83 -2.94
CA PHE A 116 4.38 -3.29 -2.73
C PHE A 116 4.38 -1.83 -2.27
N ASN A 117 5.47 -1.35 -1.65
CA ASN A 117 5.61 0.05 -1.28
C ASN A 117 5.91 0.96 -2.48
N ALA A 118 6.35 0.42 -3.62
CA ALA A 118 6.37 1.17 -4.87
C ALA A 118 4.94 1.54 -5.33
N TYR A 119 3.97 0.62 -5.22
CA TYR A 119 2.55 0.93 -5.48
C TYR A 119 2.00 2.00 -4.52
N ASN A 120 2.31 1.87 -3.23
CA ASN A 120 1.87 2.85 -2.22
C ASN A 120 2.45 4.24 -2.50
N ALA A 121 3.75 4.30 -2.81
CA ALA A 121 4.44 5.53 -3.16
C ALA A 121 3.92 6.14 -4.46
N LEU A 122 3.72 5.31 -5.50
CA LEU A 122 3.17 5.78 -6.78
C LEU A 122 1.74 6.33 -6.62
N GLY A 123 0.91 5.69 -5.79
CA GLY A 123 -0.41 6.20 -5.43
C GLY A 123 -0.34 7.54 -4.70
N ALA A 124 0.61 7.70 -3.77
CA ALA A 124 0.85 8.99 -3.09
C ALA A 124 1.34 10.06 -4.08
N ILE A 125 2.25 9.72 -5.00
CA ILE A 125 2.71 10.62 -6.08
C ILE A 125 1.51 11.06 -6.93
N ALA A 126 0.64 10.14 -7.33
CA ALA A 126 -0.53 10.43 -8.15
C ALA A 126 -1.48 11.43 -7.46
N VAL A 127 -1.70 11.29 -6.15
CA VAL A 127 -2.47 12.25 -5.35
C VAL A 127 -1.75 13.60 -5.25
N CYS A 128 -0.46 13.60 -4.92
CA CYS A 128 0.34 14.82 -4.80
C CYS A 128 0.42 15.58 -6.14
N HIS A 129 0.60 14.87 -7.26
CA HIS A 129 0.58 15.46 -8.59
C HIS A 129 -0.78 16.10 -8.90
N HIS A 130 -1.88 15.42 -8.59
CA HIS A 130 -3.22 15.97 -8.74
C HIS A 130 -3.44 17.26 -7.93
N LEU A 131 -2.82 17.35 -6.75
CA LEU A 131 -2.88 18.52 -5.87
C LEU A 131 -1.86 19.62 -6.23
N GLY A 132 -1.06 19.46 -7.30
CA GLY A 132 -0.07 20.43 -7.74
C GLY A 132 1.18 20.53 -6.88
N ILE A 133 1.49 19.48 -6.11
CA ILE A 133 2.74 19.41 -5.32
C ILE A 133 3.93 19.24 -6.27
N SER A 134 5.03 19.92 -5.98
CA SER A 134 6.23 19.85 -6.83
C SER A 134 6.93 18.49 -6.77
N GLN A 135 7.60 18.13 -7.85
CA GLN A 135 8.38 16.90 -7.95
C GLN A 135 9.43 16.79 -6.83
N GLU A 136 10.16 17.87 -6.56
CA GLU A 136 11.22 17.90 -5.53
C GLU A 136 10.65 17.63 -4.13
N ALA A 137 9.45 18.16 -3.85
CA ALA A 137 8.78 17.93 -2.57
C ALA A 137 8.34 16.45 -2.44
N MET A 138 7.84 15.85 -3.52
CA MET A 138 7.47 14.44 -3.56
C MET A 138 8.69 13.53 -3.37
N GLN A 139 9.78 13.75 -4.11
CA GLN A 139 11.03 12.98 -3.99
C GLN A 139 11.59 13.06 -2.56
N LYS A 140 11.72 14.28 -2.01
CA LYS A 140 12.20 14.48 -0.64
C LYS A 140 11.31 13.82 0.40
N GLY A 141 10.00 13.87 0.23
CA GLY A 141 9.05 13.23 1.13
C GLY A 141 9.21 11.72 1.13
N LEU A 142 9.34 11.10 -0.03
CA LEU A 142 9.44 9.64 -0.17
C LEU A 142 10.80 9.08 0.28
N ASP A 143 11.90 9.79 0.03
CA ASP A 143 13.25 9.39 0.49
C ASP A 143 13.37 9.35 2.02
N THR A 144 12.55 10.11 2.70
CA THR A 144 12.60 10.22 4.18
C THR A 144 11.38 9.66 4.89
N VAL A 145 10.40 9.14 4.16
CA VAL A 145 9.14 8.65 4.75
C VAL A 145 9.37 7.47 5.68
N LYS A 146 8.75 7.52 6.87
CA LYS A 146 8.68 6.41 7.81
C LYS A 146 7.24 6.26 8.27
N VAL A 147 6.77 5.03 8.27
CA VAL A 147 5.44 4.70 8.76
C VAL A 147 5.59 3.89 10.04
N LYS A 148 5.20 4.45 11.18
CA LYS A 148 5.31 3.78 12.48
C LYS A 148 4.61 2.41 12.46
N GLY A 149 5.33 1.38 12.91
CA GLY A 149 4.83 0.02 12.96
C GLY A 149 4.65 -0.65 11.58
N ARG A 150 5.21 -0.10 10.51
CA ARG A 150 5.20 -0.69 9.16
C ARG A 150 6.62 -0.84 8.67
N VAL A 151 7.21 -2.01 8.89
CA VAL A 151 8.62 -2.32 8.61
C VAL A 151 9.54 -1.21 9.13
N GLU A 152 9.19 -0.64 10.26
CA GLU A 152 9.85 0.52 10.87
C GLU A 152 11.25 0.16 11.35
N PRO A 153 12.32 0.76 10.79
CA PRO A 153 13.68 0.49 11.26
C PRO A 153 13.92 1.12 12.64
N VAL A 154 14.44 0.34 13.56
CA VAL A 154 14.85 0.78 14.89
C VAL A 154 16.37 0.92 14.94
N LYS A 155 16.85 2.09 15.35
CA LYS A 155 18.30 2.30 15.56
C LYS A 155 18.79 1.46 16.74
N VAL A 156 19.68 0.53 16.45
CA VAL A 156 20.31 -0.34 17.45
C VAL A 156 21.82 -0.32 17.30
N PRO A 157 22.59 -0.42 18.40
CA PRO A 157 24.03 -0.63 18.31
C PRO A 157 24.30 -2.06 17.83
N GLY A 158 25.09 -2.23 16.76
CA GLY A 158 25.46 -3.54 16.24
C GLY A 158 25.41 -3.65 14.73
N HIS A 159 25.64 -4.86 14.23
CA HIS A 159 25.71 -5.16 12.79
C HIS A 159 24.45 -5.88 12.29
N TYR A 160 23.29 -5.60 12.86
CA TYR A 160 22.00 -6.15 12.44
C TYR A 160 20.97 -5.04 12.25
N THR A 161 19.97 -5.32 11.45
CA THR A 161 18.81 -4.45 11.25
C THR A 161 17.68 -4.95 12.14
N LEU A 162 17.11 -4.09 12.99
CA LEU A 162 15.89 -4.36 13.74
C LEU A 162 14.73 -3.62 13.10
N LEU A 163 13.65 -4.37 12.82
CA LEU A 163 12.44 -3.84 12.21
C LEU A 163 11.24 -4.12 13.10
N ILE A 164 10.31 -3.19 13.16
CA ILE A 164 9.00 -3.37 13.82
C ILE A 164 7.92 -3.33 12.75
N ASP A 165 7.07 -4.36 12.73
CA ASP A 165 5.92 -4.42 11.84
C ASP A 165 4.62 -4.73 12.59
N TYR A 166 3.50 -4.34 12.01
CA TYR A 166 2.16 -4.58 12.55
C TYR A 166 1.54 -5.90 12.06
N ALA A 167 2.27 -6.72 11.32
CA ALA A 167 1.78 -8.02 10.88
C ALA A 167 1.25 -8.83 12.09
N HIS A 168 0.00 -9.24 12.03
CA HIS A 168 -0.70 -9.87 13.15
C HIS A 168 -1.59 -11.04 12.76
N ASN A 169 -1.46 -11.53 11.52
CA ASN A 169 -2.06 -12.73 10.99
C ASN A 169 -1.07 -13.47 10.09
N ALA A 170 -1.34 -14.73 9.74
CA ALA A 170 -0.45 -15.59 8.96
C ALA A 170 -0.08 -14.95 7.61
N VAL A 171 -1.07 -14.47 6.86
CA VAL A 171 -0.86 -13.89 5.52
C VAL A 171 0.07 -12.66 5.58
N SER A 172 -0.16 -11.75 6.54
CA SER A 172 0.70 -10.57 6.66
C SER A 172 2.11 -10.90 7.15
N MET A 173 2.26 -11.90 8.03
CA MET A 173 3.57 -12.38 8.46
C MET A 173 4.34 -13.04 7.34
N GLU A 174 3.72 -13.92 6.57
CA GLU A 174 4.30 -14.55 5.40
C GLU A 174 4.78 -13.49 4.41
N SER A 175 3.90 -12.56 4.03
CA SER A 175 4.20 -11.48 3.09
C SER A 175 5.41 -10.63 3.52
N ILE A 176 5.50 -10.24 4.80
CA ILE A 176 6.64 -9.44 5.26
C ILE A 176 7.93 -10.26 5.33
N LEU A 177 7.87 -11.53 5.74
CA LEU A 177 9.05 -12.39 5.80
C LEU A 177 9.57 -12.70 4.38
N GLU A 178 8.70 -12.94 3.41
CA GLU A 178 9.06 -13.10 1.99
C GLU A 178 9.72 -11.82 1.46
N THR A 179 9.09 -10.66 1.69
CA THR A 179 9.66 -9.37 1.33
C THR A 179 11.07 -9.16 1.89
N LEU A 180 11.29 -9.50 3.16
CA LEU A 180 12.59 -9.34 3.79
C LEU A 180 13.63 -10.36 3.27
N ARG A 181 13.20 -11.55 2.84
CA ARG A 181 14.09 -12.53 2.17
C ARG A 181 14.62 -12.05 0.83
N GLU A 182 13.87 -11.23 0.10
CA GLU A 182 14.32 -10.65 -1.17
C GLU A 182 15.55 -9.74 -1.01
N TYR A 183 15.83 -9.24 0.20
CA TYR A 183 17.06 -8.50 0.54
C TYR A 183 18.26 -9.39 0.86
N HIS A 184 18.12 -10.71 0.72
CA HIS A 184 19.18 -11.71 0.94
C HIS A 184 19.91 -11.61 2.29
N PRO A 185 19.19 -11.50 3.42
CA PRO A 185 19.84 -11.45 4.73
C PRO A 185 20.54 -12.77 5.04
N LYS A 186 21.72 -12.73 5.66
CA LYS A 186 22.42 -13.96 6.13
C LYS A 186 21.59 -14.75 7.12
N ARG A 187 20.78 -14.07 7.94
CA ARG A 187 19.88 -14.66 8.93
C ARG A 187 18.68 -13.74 9.13
N LEU A 188 17.50 -14.30 9.09
CA LEU A 188 16.24 -13.63 9.41
C LEU A 188 15.69 -14.23 10.71
N ILE A 189 15.40 -13.38 11.70
CA ILE A 189 14.82 -13.77 12.98
C ILE A 189 13.49 -13.06 13.10
N CYS A 190 12.42 -13.81 13.30
CA CYS A 190 11.08 -13.29 13.56
C CYS A 190 10.75 -13.47 15.04
N LEU A 191 10.43 -12.37 15.73
CA LEU A 191 9.87 -12.38 17.08
C LEU A 191 8.43 -11.91 17.00
N PHE A 192 7.48 -12.75 17.35
CA PHE A 192 6.06 -12.41 17.32
C PHE A 192 5.30 -12.95 18.53
N GLY A 193 4.09 -12.43 18.73
CA GLY A 193 3.17 -12.92 19.75
C GLY A 193 1.72 -12.82 19.28
N ALA A 194 0.86 -13.65 19.85
CA ALA A 194 -0.57 -13.65 19.55
C ALA A 194 -1.39 -13.12 20.72
N GLY A 195 -2.26 -12.14 20.47
CA GLY A 195 -3.15 -11.58 21.47
C GLY A 195 -4.12 -12.62 22.06
N GLY A 196 -4.38 -12.56 23.38
CA GLY A 196 -5.14 -13.57 24.13
C GLY A 196 -6.60 -13.78 23.66
N ASN A 197 -7.27 -12.73 23.20
CA ASN A 197 -8.67 -12.74 22.78
C ASN A 197 -8.88 -13.06 21.27
N ARG A 198 -7.89 -13.66 20.61
CA ARG A 198 -8.02 -14.07 19.21
C ARG A 198 -8.25 -15.57 19.09
N PRO A 199 -8.91 -16.05 18.02
CA PRO A 199 -9.14 -17.47 17.79
C PRO A 199 -7.82 -18.28 17.89
N LYS A 200 -7.86 -19.44 18.54
CA LYS A 200 -6.67 -20.30 18.72
C LYS A 200 -6.06 -20.73 17.39
N ILE A 201 -6.86 -20.93 16.36
CA ILE A 201 -6.40 -21.32 15.01
C ILE A 201 -5.36 -20.34 14.47
N ARG A 202 -5.55 -19.03 14.64
CA ARG A 202 -4.63 -17.99 14.21
C ARG A 202 -3.21 -18.18 14.78
N ARG A 203 -3.09 -18.72 16.00
CA ARG A 203 -1.78 -18.97 16.64
C ARG A 203 -1.02 -20.08 15.94
N TYR A 204 -1.73 -21.12 15.51
CA TYR A 204 -1.14 -22.25 14.77
C TYR A 204 -0.77 -21.84 13.35
N GLU A 205 -1.58 -21.00 12.71
CA GLU A 205 -1.30 -20.50 11.35
C GLU A 205 -0.10 -19.55 11.29
N MET A 206 0.19 -18.83 12.39
CA MET A 206 1.31 -17.90 12.47
C MET A 206 2.64 -18.58 12.87
N GLY A 207 2.63 -19.76 13.47
CA GLY A 207 3.80 -20.54 13.90
C GLY A 207 4.24 -21.57 12.89
#